data_55a8aed19f967af3d756aad238df89bd
#
_entry.id   55a8aed19f967af3d756aad238df89bd
#
_cell.length_a   1.000
_cell.length_b   1.000
_cell.length_c   1.000
_cell.angle_alpha   90.00
_cell.angle_beta   90.00
_cell.angle_gamma   90.00
#
_symmetry.space_group_name_H-M   'P 1'
#
loop_
_entity.id
_entity.type
_entity.pdbx_description
1 polymer ?
#
loop_
_entity_poly.entity_id
_entity_poly.type
_entity_poly.pdbx_seq_one_letter_code
_entity_poly.pdbx_strand_id
1 'polypeptide(L)'
;ITGNKTKTKIKEAYKKVLTHKKAMGYILSVSFAFSGMFIFIEKSSFIYMEYFNVSAKLFPLFFGSNVLMMIILTKVNMKLVQNINPSKILYSGVVLQVISAVFLLLFSFNANIYTIFISMIFYVGSLGFIFGNAMALALEYFKEDSGVANSVIGVTEFKIAGVIGFL
;
A
#
# COMPACT_ATOMS: atom_id res chain seq x y z
N ILE A 1 22.28 -26.52 -23.59
CA ILE A 1 22.76 -25.17 -24.02
C ILE A 1 21.66 -24.10 -23.87
N THR A 2 20.37 -24.47 -23.90
CA THR A 2 19.22 -23.54 -23.79
C THR A 2 19.04 -22.96 -22.37
N GLY A 3 19.32 -23.70 -21.31
CA GLY A 3 19.13 -23.28 -19.92
C GLY A 3 20.01 -22.09 -19.47
N ASN A 4 21.19 -21.93 -20.05
CA ASN A 4 22.10 -20.86 -19.65
C ASN A 4 21.69 -19.48 -20.27
N LYS A 5 21.17 -19.47 -21.49
CA LYS A 5 20.64 -18.26 -22.15
C LYS A 5 19.38 -17.73 -21.44
N THR A 6 18.52 -18.60 -20.95
CA THR A 6 17.30 -18.23 -20.21
C THR A 6 17.64 -17.61 -18.86
N LYS A 7 18.59 -18.19 -18.11
CA LYS A 7 19.07 -17.64 -16.83
C LYS A 7 19.70 -16.26 -16.97
N THR A 8 20.47 -16.03 -18.04
CA THR A 8 21.09 -14.73 -18.33
C THR A 8 20.02 -13.68 -18.60
N LYS A 9 19.00 -13.97 -19.41
CA LYS A 9 17.89 -13.07 -19.71
C LYS A 9 17.11 -12.68 -18.43
N ILE A 10 16.84 -13.65 -17.56
CA ILE A 10 16.13 -13.39 -16.30
C ILE A 10 16.95 -12.45 -15.40
N LYS A 11 18.25 -12.69 -15.25
CA LYS A 11 19.14 -11.86 -14.44
C LYS A 11 19.21 -10.42 -14.96
N GLU A 12 19.27 -10.26 -16.29
CA GLU A 12 19.23 -8.95 -16.93
C GLU A 12 17.90 -8.23 -16.70
N ALA A 13 16.76 -8.93 -16.75
CA ALA A 13 15.46 -8.39 -16.46
C ALA A 13 15.36 -7.89 -14.99
N TYR A 14 15.84 -8.67 -14.02
CA TYR A 14 15.91 -8.22 -12.62
C TYR A 14 16.76 -6.97 -12.45
N LYS A 15 17.96 -6.95 -13.08
CA LYS A 15 18.83 -5.79 -13.04
C LYS A 15 18.15 -4.55 -13.62
N LYS A 16 17.49 -4.70 -14.78
CA LYS A 16 16.74 -3.63 -15.45
C LYS A 16 15.66 -3.04 -14.54
N VAL A 17 14.87 -3.88 -13.85
CA VAL A 17 13.82 -3.43 -12.92
C VAL A 17 14.44 -2.69 -11.74
N LEU A 18 15.44 -3.27 -11.08
CA LEU A 18 16.06 -2.71 -9.87
C LEU A 18 16.84 -1.41 -10.12
N THR A 19 17.32 -1.18 -11.34
CA THR A 19 18.07 0.04 -11.68
C THR A 19 17.21 1.15 -12.29
N HIS A 20 15.94 0.87 -12.61
CA HIS A 20 15.06 1.85 -13.24
C HIS A 20 14.45 2.81 -12.20
N LYS A 21 15.08 3.99 -12.03
CA LYS A 21 14.75 4.95 -10.96
C LYS A 21 13.27 5.32 -10.82
N LYS A 22 12.59 5.63 -11.96
CA LYS A 22 11.16 6.02 -11.90
C LYS A 22 10.27 4.86 -11.50
N ALA A 23 10.46 3.68 -12.09
CA ALA A 23 9.70 2.50 -11.75
C ALA A 23 9.94 2.08 -10.28
N MET A 24 11.18 2.18 -9.81
CA MET A 24 11.52 1.89 -8.42
C MET A 24 10.81 2.86 -7.45
N GLY A 25 10.63 4.13 -7.81
CA GLY A 25 9.81 5.07 -7.04
C GLY A 25 8.36 4.59 -6.88
N TYR A 26 7.74 4.09 -7.96
CA TYR A 26 6.39 3.52 -7.88
C TYR A 26 6.35 2.21 -7.08
N ILE A 27 7.34 1.34 -7.26
CA ILE A 27 7.47 0.09 -6.51
C ILE A 27 7.61 0.38 -5.01
N LEU A 28 8.44 1.33 -4.62
CA LEU A 28 8.58 1.73 -3.22
C LEU A 28 7.29 2.34 -2.67
N SER A 29 6.59 3.16 -3.45
CA SER A 29 5.31 3.75 -3.03
C SER A 29 4.27 2.68 -2.69
N VAL A 30 4.08 1.67 -3.56
CA VAL A 30 3.14 0.57 -3.29
C VAL A 30 3.63 -0.30 -2.14
N SER A 31 4.93 -0.54 -2.01
CA SER A 31 5.49 -1.40 -0.96
C SER A 31 5.37 -0.78 0.44
N PHE A 32 5.61 0.52 0.59
CA PHE A 32 5.36 1.22 1.85
C PHE A 32 3.87 1.27 2.20
N ALA A 33 3.00 1.51 1.20
CA ALA A 33 1.56 1.49 1.39
C ALA A 33 1.07 0.09 1.84
N PHE A 34 1.56 -0.97 1.21
CA PHE A 34 1.31 -2.36 1.59
C PHE A 34 1.75 -2.66 3.02
N SER A 35 2.94 -2.19 3.41
CA SER A 35 3.46 -2.39 4.77
C SER A 35 2.56 -1.76 5.82
N GLY A 36 2.06 -0.55 5.57
CA GLY A 36 1.11 0.11 6.47
C GLY A 36 -0.22 -0.64 6.59
N MET A 37 -0.72 -1.20 5.48
CA MET A 37 -1.90 -2.07 5.50
C MET A 37 -1.63 -3.36 6.30
N PHE A 38 -0.46 -3.96 6.13
CA PHE A 38 -0.10 -5.18 6.84
C PHE A 38 -0.05 -4.97 8.35
N ILE A 39 0.57 -3.85 8.80
CA ILE A 39 0.61 -3.46 10.21
C ILE A 39 -0.81 -3.20 10.73
N PHE A 40 -1.66 -2.52 9.95
CA PHE A 40 -3.06 -2.32 10.33
C PHE A 40 -3.78 -3.65 10.56
N ILE A 41 -3.64 -4.62 9.66
CA ILE A 41 -4.26 -5.95 9.80
C ILE A 41 -3.75 -6.65 11.05
N GLU A 42 -2.44 -6.62 11.29
CA GLU A 42 -1.80 -7.28 12.43
C GLU A 42 -2.17 -6.65 13.78
N LYS A 43 -2.16 -5.31 13.86
CA LYS A 43 -2.33 -4.60 15.14
C LYS A 43 -3.77 -4.13 15.41
N SER A 44 -4.67 -4.21 14.45
CA SER A 44 -6.04 -3.66 14.59
C SER A 44 -6.83 -4.29 15.73
N SER A 45 -6.74 -5.62 15.93
CA SER A 45 -7.42 -6.29 17.03
C SER A 45 -6.89 -5.81 18.39
N PHE A 46 -5.58 -5.69 18.54
CA PHE A 46 -4.96 -5.15 19.75
C PHE A 46 -5.44 -3.71 20.01
N ILE A 47 -5.36 -2.84 19.00
CA ILE A 47 -5.73 -1.42 19.15
C ILE A 47 -7.21 -1.28 19.54
N TYR A 48 -8.12 -1.92 18.81
CA TYR A 48 -9.54 -1.73 19.07
C TYR A 48 -10.04 -2.52 20.28
N MET A 49 -9.64 -3.79 20.43
CA MET A 49 -10.23 -4.65 21.45
C MET A 49 -9.50 -4.55 22.79
N GLU A 50 -8.16 -4.53 22.81
CA GLU A 50 -7.39 -4.50 24.05
C GLU A 50 -7.18 -3.07 24.56
N TYR A 51 -6.74 -2.16 23.70
CA TYR A 51 -6.43 -0.79 24.11
C TYR A 51 -7.71 0.05 24.31
N PHE A 52 -8.66 0.01 23.37
CA PHE A 52 -9.91 0.78 23.45
C PHE A 52 -11.10 0.01 24.03
N ASN A 53 -10.92 -1.24 24.44
CA ASN A 53 -11.97 -2.10 25.02
C ASN A 53 -13.21 -2.24 24.11
N VAL A 54 -13.04 -2.21 22.79
CA VAL A 54 -14.12 -2.50 21.85
C VAL A 54 -14.47 -3.98 21.93
N SER A 55 -15.75 -4.29 22.13
CA SER A 55 -16.18 -5.69 22.19
C SER A 55 -15.90 -6.45 20.91
N ALA A 56 -15.60 -7.76 21.01
CA ALA A 56 -15.39 -8.65 19.85
C ALA A 56 -16.56 -8.61 18.85
N LYS A 57 -17.77 -8.28 19.34
CA LYS A 57 -18.97 -8.15 18.51
C LYS A 57 -18.96 -6.88 17.63
N LEU A 58 -18.34 -5.81 18.10
CA LEU A 58 -18.24 -4.53 17.38
C LEU A 58 -16.98 -4.40 16.56
N PHE A 59 -15.91 -5.14 16.88
CA PHE A 59 -14.64 -5.09 16.16
C PHE A 59 -14.78 -5.26 14.63
N PRO A 60 -15.61 -6.20 14.10
CA PRO A 60 -15.79 -6.33 12.65
C PRO A 60 -16.34 -5.07 11.99
N LEU A 61 -17.11 -4.24 12.68
CA LEU A 61 -17.63 -2.97 12.15
C LEU A 61 -16.50 -1.94 12.02
N PHE A 62 -15.64 -1.84 13.03
CA PHE A 62 -14.46 -0.96 12.99
C PHE A 62 -13.50 -1.39 11.88
N PHE A 63 -13.14 -2.66 11.83
CA PHE A 63 -12.24 -3.19 10.80
C PHE A 63 -12.86 -3.07 9.40
N GLY A 64 -14.11 -3.50 9.24
CA GLY A 64 -14.84 -3.48 7.97
C GLY A 64 -15.05 -2.08 7.41
N SER A 65 -15.25 -1.07 8.27
CA SER A 65 -15.36 0.33 7.82
C SER A 65 -14.10 0.84 7.14
N ASN A 66 -12.92 0.44 7.60
CA ASN A 66 -11.64 0.78 6.94
C ASN A 66 -11.55 0.15 5.54
N VAL A 67 -11.91 -1.14 5.43
CA VAL A 67 -11.94 -1.85 4.15
C VAL A 67 -12.99 -1.26 3.22
N LEU A 68 -14.16 -0.90 3.74
CA LEU A 68 -15.22 -0.26 2.97
C LEU A 68 -14.75 1.08 2.37
N MET A 69 -14.04 1.90 3.15
CA MET A 69 -13.49 3.17 2.66
C MET A 69 -12.47 2.94 1.54
N MET A 70 -11.59 1.93 1.67
CA MET A 70 -10.66 1.54 0.62
C MET A 70 -11.42 1.16 -0.67
N ILE A 71 -12.50 0.38 -0.56
CA ILE A 71 -13.35 0.01 -1.71
C ILE A 71 -13.99 1.24 -2.34
N ILE A 72 -14.51 2.17 -1.53
CA ILE A 72 -15.12 3.42 -2.01
C ILE A 72 -14.07 4.24 -2.79
N LEU A 73 -12.89 4.47 -2.22
CA LEU A 73 -11.84 5.23 -2.90
C LEU A 73 -11.28 4.50 -4.12
N THR A 74 -11.24 3.17 -4.13
CA THR A 74 -10.93 2.39 -5.35
C THR A 74 -11.97 2.64 -6.45
N LYS A 75 -13.27 2.65 -6.13
CA LYS A 75 -14.32 2.98 -7.11
C LYS A 75 -14.22 4.42 -7.62
N VAL A 76 -13.90 5.37 -6.73
CA VAL A 76 -13.61 6.75 -7.12
C VAL A 76 -12.40 6.81 -8.05
N ASN A 77 -11.32 6.10 -7.73
CA ASN A 77 -10.13 5.99 -8.58
C ASN A 77 -10.46 5.50 -9.99
N MET A 78 -11.28 4.44 -10.11
CA MET A 78 -11.70 3.90 -11.42
C MET A 78 -12.40 4.94 -12.30
N LYS A 79 -13.12 5.89 -11.73
CA LYS A 79 -13.72 7.01 -12.47
C LYS A 79 -12.69 8.10 -12.78
N LEU A 80 -11.81 8.40 -11.83
CA LEU A 80 -10.81 9.47 -11.98
C LEU A 80 -9.76 9.15 -13.05
N VAL A 81 -9.30 7.90 -13.17
CA VAL A 81 -8.29 7.49 -14.16
C VAL A 81 -8.75 7.66 -15.60
N GLN A 82 -10.05 7.80 -15.84
CA GLN A 82 -10.59 8.06 -17.19
C GLN A 82 -10.24 9.47 -17.70
N ASN A 83 -10.05 10.45 -16.80
CA ASN A 83 -9.85 11.85 -17.15
C ASN A 83 -8.58 12.44 -16.51
N ILE A 84 -8.01 11.77 -15.50
CA ILE A 84 -6.86 12.28 -14.73
C ILE A 84 -5.71 11.29 -14.86
N ASN A 85 -4.50 11.83 -15.06
CA ASN A 85 -3.30 11.00 -15.14
C ASN A 85 -3.11 10.17 -13.84
N PRO A 86 -2.92 8.85 -13.95
CA PRO A 86 -2.74 7.96 -12.80
C PRO A 86 -1.65 8.40 -11.81
N SER A 87 -0.58 9.03 -12.31
CA SER A 87 0.50 9.57 -11.47
C SER A 87 0.02 10.68 -10.52
N LYS A 88 -0.92 11.53 -10.96
CA LYS A 88 -1.50 12.58 -10.10
C LYS A 88 -2.41 11.99 -9.03
N ILE A 89 -3.17 10.96 -9.37
CA ILE A 89 -4.05 10.27 -8.42
C ILE A 89 -3.20 9.51 -7.39
N LEU A 90 -2.15 8.83 -7.83
CA LEU A 90 -1.17 8.21 -6.94
C LEU A 90 -0.59 9.21 -5.95
N TYR A 91 -0.14 10.38 -6.45
CA TYR A 91 0.40 11.43 -5.59
C TYR A 91 -0.62 11.90 -4.54
N SER A 92 -1.89 12.13 -4.93
CA SER A 92 -2.93 12.51 -3.98
C SER A 92 -3.19 11.41 -2.94
N GLY A 93 -3.13 10.14 -3.34
CA GLY A 93 -3.24 9.01 -2.42
C GLY A 93 -2.11 8.96 -1.40
N VAL A 94 -0.87 9.15 -1.85
CA VAL A 94 0.32 9.21 -0.96
C VAL A 94 0.23 10.40 0.00
N VAL A 95 -0.16 11.58 -0.48
CA VAL A 95 -0.35 12.76 0.37
C VAL A 95 -1.44 12.51 1.43
N LEU A 96 -2.58 11.93 1.05
CA LEU A 96 -3.64 11.57 1.98
C LEU A 96 -3.14 10.56 3.03
N GLN A 97 -2.35 9.56 2.62
CA GLN A 97 -1.78 8.57 3.53
C GLN A 97 -0.82 9.21 4.53
N VAL A 98 0.07 10.09 4.07
CA VAL A 98 1.03 10.80 4.93
C VAL A 98 0.30 11.70 5.93
N ILE A 99 -0.69 12.48 5.47
CA ILE A 99 -1.50 13.33 6.35
C ILE A 99 -2.19 12.48 7.42
N SER A 100 -2.81 11.37 7.03
CA SER A 100 -3.48 10.45 7.96
C SER A 100 -2.50 9.82 8.96
N ALA A 101 -1.29 9.47 8.52
CA ALA A 101 -0.23 8.95 9.39
C ALA A 101 0.23 10.01 10.42
N VAL A 102 0.37 11.27 9.99
CA VAL A 102 0.69 12.39 10.90
C VAL A 102 -0.41 12.57 11.94
N PHE A 103 -1.68 12.51 11.54
CA PHE A 103 -2.79 12.57 12.49
C PHE A 103 -2.79 11.38 13.46
N LEU A 104 -2.53 10.17 12.98
CA LEU A 104 -2.38 8.99 13.86
C LEU A 104 -1.28 9.21 14.89
N LEU A 105 -0.13 9.74 14.47
CA LEU A 105 0.96 10.05 15.39
C LEU A 105 0.58 11.14 16.40
N LEU A 106 -0.02 12.23 15.97
CA LEU A 106 -0.42 13.32 16.86
C LEU A 106 -1.49 12.88 17.87
N PHE A 107 -2.49 12.13 17.42
CA PHE A 107 -3.55 11.64 18.28
C PHE A 107 -3.13 10.45 19.17
N SER A 108 -2.00 9.81 18.90
CA SER A 108 -1.49 8.75 19.78
C SER A 108 -1.04 9.27 21.14
N PHE A 109 -0.64 10.55 21.25
CA PHE A 109 -0.24 11.16 22.54
C PHE A 109 -1.42 11.41 23.48
N ASN A 110 -2.63 11.55 22.94
CA ASN A 110 -3.86 11.66 23.72
C ASN A 110 -4.95 10.83 23.02
N ALA A 111 -4.78 9.51 23.09
CA ALA A 111 -5.50 8.58 22.25
C ALA A 111 -7.01 8.55 22.58
N ASN A 112 -7.82 8.92 21.60
CA ASN A 112 -9.26 8.78 21.61
C ASN A 112 -9.70 7.85 20.46
N ILE A 113 -10.60 6.93 20.74
CA ILE A 113 -11.07 5.94 19.75
C ILE A 113 -11.59 6.60 18.46
N TYR A 114 -12.31 7.70 18.57
CA TYR A 114 -12.90 8.36 17.38
C TYR A 114 -11.83 9.01 16.50
N THR A 115 -10.84 9.70 17.09
CA THR A 115 -9.76 10.35 16.36
C THR A 115 -8.84 9.33 15.69
N ILE A 116 -8.50 8.26 16.41
CA ILE A 116 -7.70 7.15 15.86
C ILE A 116 -8.48 6.45 14.74
N PHE A 117 -9.75 6.14 14.95
CA PHE A 117 -10.60 5.46 13.96
C PHE A 117 -10.76 6.28 12.67
N ILE A 118 -11.06 7.57 12.77
CA ILE A 118 -11.20 8.45 11.59
C ILE A 118 -9.87 8.53 10.83
N SER A 119 -8.77 8.72 11.54
CA SER A 119 -7.44 8.79 10.91
C SER A 119 -7.09 7.48 10.21
N MET A 120 -7.43 6.34 10.83
CA MET A 120 -7.20 5.01 10.26
C MET A 120 -8.06 4.76 9.01
N ILE A 121 -9.33 5.20 9.00
CA ILE A 121 -10.21 5.11 7.83
C ILE A 121 -9.59 5.80 6.61
N PHE A 122 -9.06 7.01 6.77
CA PHE A 122 -8.43 7.73 5.67
C PHE A 122 -7.06 7.13 5.30
N TYR A 123 -6.30 6.65 6.29
CA TYR A 123 -5.03 5.98 6.04
C TYR A 123 -5.22 4.71 5.19
N VAL A 124 -6.10 3.81 5.60
CA VAL A 124 -6.40 2.58 4.85
C VAL A 124 -7.15 2.90 3.56
N GLY A 125 -8.07 3.86 3.59
CA GLY A 125 -8.81 4.32 2.41
C GLY A 125 -7.90 4.80 1.29
N SER A 126 -6.81 5.52 1.62
CA SER A 126 -5.84 6.05 0.63
C SER A 126 -5.23 4.98 -0.26
N LEU A 127 -5.17 3.72 0.21
CA LEU A 127 -4.68 2.58 -0.56
C LEU A 127 -5.48 2.35 -1.84
N GLY A 128 -6.76 2.74 -1.86
CA GLY A 128 -7.60 2.71 -3.06
C GLY A 128 -7.09 3.59 -4.20
N PHE A 129 -6.32 4.65 -3.89
CA PHE A 129 -5.65 5.49 -4.88
C PHE A 129 -4.23 5.02 -5.19
N ILE A 130 -3.57 4.32 -4.26
CA ILE A 130 -2.16 3.98 -4.36
C ILE A 130 -1.95 2.68 -5.12
N PHE A 131 -2.56 1.57 -4.71
CA PHE A 131 -2.23 0.24 -5.20
C PHE A 131 -2.34 0.10 -6.72
N GLY A 132 -3.53 0.35 -7.27
CA GLY A 132 -3.75 0.17 -8.70
C GLY A 132 -2.89 1.09 -9.56
N ASN A 133 -2.76 2.36 -9.16
CA ASN A 133 -2.02 3.35 -9.94
C ASN A 133 -0.51 3.12 -9.86
N ALA A 134 0.05 2.85 -8.68
CA ALA A 134 1.49 2.60 -8.53
C ALA A 134 1.92 1.35 -9.27
N MET A 135 1.11 0.27 -9.18
CA MET A 135 1.39 -0.99 -9.88
C MET A 135 1.31 -0.83 -11.39
N ALA A 136 0.27 -0.18 -11.91
CA ALA A 136 0.13 0.09 -13.33
C ALA A 136 1.29 0.93 -13.88
N LEU A 137 1.65 2.03 -13.19
CA LEU A 137 2.75 2.90 -13.57
C LEU A 137 4.11 2.22 -13.50
N ALA A 138 4.33 1.34 -12.53
CA ALA A 138 5.57 0.56 -12.43
C ALA A 138 5.70 -0.44 -13.59
N LEU A 139 4.62 -1.19 -13.88
CA LEU A 139 4.62 -2.23 -14.91
C LEU A 139 4.66 -1.68 -16.34
N GLU A 140 4.23 -0.44 -16.57
CA GLU A 140 4.29 0.21 -17.88
C GLU A 140 5.70 0.24 -18.47
N TYR A 141 6.72 0.34 -17.62
CA TYR A 141 8.14 0.33 -18.02
C TYR A 141 8.65 -1.07 -18.40
N PHE A 142 7.93 -2.16 -18.09
CA PHE A 142 8.42 -3.54 -18.19
C PHE A 142 7.40 -4.47 -18.86
N LYS A 143 6.78 -4.03 -19.95
CA LYS A 143 5.73 -4.80 -20.66
C LYS A 143 6.18 -6.23 -21.02
N GLU A 144 7.43 -6.38 -21.49
CA GLU A 144 7.99 -7.69 -21.85
C GLU A 144 8.49 -8.49 -20.63
N ASP A 145 8.87 -7.80 -19.55
CA ASP A 145 9.42 -8.37 -18.32
C ASP A 145 8.43 -8.25 -17.14
N SER A 146 7.12 -8.12 -17.41
CA SER A 146 6.08 -7.86 -16.40
C SER A 146 6.05 -8.89 -15.27
N GLY A 147 6.31 -10.16 -15.56
CA GLY A 147 6.41 -11.21 -14.54
C GLY A 147 7.59 -10.99 -13.58
N VAL A 148 8.75 -10.56 -14.10
CA VAL A 148 9.92 -10.23 -13.27
C VAL A 148 9.63 -8.97 -12.44
N ALA A 149 9.04 -7.94 -13.04
CA ALA A 149 8.67 -6.71 -12.34
C ALA A 149 7.68 -6.98 -11.20
N ASN A 150 6.64 -7.80 -11.43
CA ASN A 150 5.71 -8.24 -10.40
C ASN A 150 6.39 -9.00 -9.27
N SER A 151 7.36 -9.86 -9.58
CA SER A 151 8.14 -10.58 -8.56
C SER A 151 8.95 -9.62 -7.69
N VAL A 152 9.55 -8.59 -8.30
CA VAL A 152 10.29 -7.55 -7.56
C VAL A 152 9.34 -6.75 -6.65
N ILE A 153 8.16 -6.37 -7.16
CA ILE A 153 7.13 -5.68 -6.35
C ILE A 153 6.79 -6.52 -5.13
N GLY A 154 6.34 -7.76 -5.32
CA GLY A 154 5.92 -8.63 -4.22
C GLY A 154 7.03 -8.88 -3.19
N VAL A 155 8.26 -9.15 -3.65
CA VAL A 155 9.41 -9.33 -2.73
C VAL A 155 9.69 -8.05 -1.95
N THR A 156 9.59 -6.88 -2.58
CA THR A 156 9.83 -5.59 -1.92
C THR A 156 8.74 -5.29 -0.89
N GLU A 157 7.48 -5.53 -1.23
CA GLU A 157 6.32 -5.37 -0.33
C GLU A 157 6.50 -6.20 0.94
N PHE A 158 6.74 -7.49 0.82
CA PHE A 158 6.90 -8.38 1.98
C PHE A 158 8.17 -8.10 2.78
N LYS A 159 9.28 -7.73 2.12
CA LYS A 159 10.51 -7.35 2.84
C LYS A 159 10.30 -6.09 3.68
N ILE A 160 9.71 -5.04 3.10
CA ILE A 160 9.48 -3.79 3.82
C ILE A 160 8.45 -4.03 4.94
N ALA A 161 7.35 -4.76 4.67
CA ALA A 161 6.36 -5.11 5.68
C ALA A 161 6.97 -5.90 6.84
N GLY A 162 7.82 -6.89 6.54
CA GLY A 162 8.50 -7.70 7.56
C GLY A 162 9.47 -6.89 8.41
N VAL A 163 10.25 -5.99 7.80
CA VAL A 163 11.19 -5.12 8.54
C VAL A 163 10.45 -4.12 9.44
N ILE A 164 9.41 -3.47 8.91
CA ILE A 164 8.66 -2.44 9.69
C ILE A 164 7.74 -3.10 10.72
N GLY A 165 7.15 -4.27 10.42
CA GLY A 165 6.29 -4.99 11.36
C GLY A 165 7.04 -5.63 12.52
N PHE A 166 8.36 -5.86 12.37
CA PHE A 166 9.22 -6.35 13.45
C PHE A 166 9.65 -5.25 14.44
N LEU A 167 9.65 -3.98 14.02
CA LEU A 167 9.97 -2.83 14.86
C LEU A 167 8.79 -2.43 15.75
#